data_f10ead124612a09a5fd084d51b54fe79
#
_entry.id   f10ead124612a09a5fd084d51b54fe79
#
_cell.length_a   1.000
_cell.length_b   1.000
_cell.length_c   1.000
_cell.angle_alpha   90.00
_cell.angle_beta   90.00
_cell.angle_gamma   90.00
#
_symmetry.space_group_name_H-M   'P 1'
#
loop_
_entity.id
_entity.type
_entity.pdbx_description
1 polymer ?
#
loop_
_entity_poly.entity_id
_entity_poly.type
_entity_poly.pdbx_seq_one_letter_code
_entity_poly.pdbx_strand_id
1 'polypeptide(L)'
;IYSKLKKAGKKPLTFKELLRSCRGKGFEFEKFTKAVDKMKKNGEIMEDKFGIRLVDPKKFVKCEVVRLNKTYGFVKNLDTDEEIFVVGKYLKGAMPHDIVLVRTFKGEGACTEGEVMSIVEENFAKFTGELVSEFGVLKIVPDMLSKYAMTFENPMRLELHEGDKVVAQVTKRGNRHSEHVCEIVSSYGSSMKASACAMSVLEVNGLTPVFPSEVIYEAREVSDYSRIKEEIPNRLDLRDKPIFTIDGADTKDIDDAISVERTKTGYLLGVHIADVSHYVQPKSQLDNEAFKRGTSVYYANRVIPMLPKELSNGICSLNPQEDRLAFSCLCELDKQGNITDYKFAKTVIRSRVKGVYSEINSLLAGSDDAELKEKYAEVSGQLPIIKELADILYK
;
A
#
# COMPACT_ATOMS: atom_id res chain seq x y z
N ILE A 1 17.34 23.10 31.98
CA ILE A 1 16.29 23.62 31.11
C ILE A 1 14.93 23.43 31.77
N TYR A 2 14.44 22.22 31.96
CA TYR A 2 13.12 21.90 32.50
C TYR A 2 12.81 22.67 33.80
N SER A 3 13.73 22.64 34.80
CA SER A 3 13.52 23.34 36.07
C SER A 3 13.44 24.86 35.95
N LYS A 4 14.13 25.44 34.95
CA LYS A 4 14.05 26.89 34.70
C LYS A 4 12.71 27.29 34.06
N LEU A 5 12.24 26.50 33.09
CA LEU A 5 10.91 26.70 32.50
C LEU A 5 9.79 26.45 33.51
N LYS A 6 9.94 25.44 34.37
CA LYS A 6 8.99 25.18 35.48
C LYS A 6 8.87 26.35 36.45
N LYS A 7 10.02 27.00 36.79
CA LYS A 7 10.04 28.22 37.64
C LYS A 7 9.38 29.41 36.95
N ALA A 8 9.52 29.54 35.61
CA ALA A 8 8.88 30.61 34.86
C ALA A 8 7.35 30.43 34.76
N GLY A 9 6.82 29.23 35.05
CA GLY A 9 5.39 28.93 35.08
C GLY A 9 4.74 29.11 33.70
N LYS A 10 3.70 29.96 33.65
CA LYS A 10 2.99 30.27 32.41
C LYS A 10 3.69 31.29 31.52
N LYS A 11 4.72 31.99 32.01
CA LYS A 11 5.44 33.01 31.24
C LYS A 11 6.45 32.34 30.30
N PRO A 12 6.32 32.50 28.98
CA PRO A 12 7.31 31.98 28.06
C PRO A 12 8.64 32.73 28.23
N LEU A 13 9.75 32.02 28.02
CA LEU A 13 11.11 32.60 28.02
C LEU A 13 11.63 32.63 26.58
N THR A 14 12.17 33.76 26.15
CA THR A 14 12.92 33.78 24.88
C THR A 14 14.12 32.85 24.97
N PHE A 15 14.61 32.38 23.83
CA PHE A 15 15.82 31.52 23.79
C PHE A 15 17.02 32.19 24.52
N LYS A 16 17.15 33.50 24.35
CA LYS A 16 18.20 34.28 25.03
C LYS A 16 18.03 34.30 26.57
N GLU A 17 16.82 34.45 27.05
CA GLU A 17 16.51 34.44 28.51
C GLU A 17 16.73 33.03 29.09
N LEU A 18 16.26 31.99 28.38
CA LEU A 18 16.45 30.62 28.78
C LEU A 18 17.95 30.25 28.82
N LEU A 19 18.71 30.66 27.79
CA LEU A 19 20.16 30.50 27.73
C LEU A 19 20.84 31.17 28.91
N ARG A 20 20.51 32.46 29.17
CA ARG A 20 21.07 33.19 30.32
C ARG A 20 20.78 32.50 31.66
N SER A 21 19.57 32.00 31.82
CA SER A 21 19.14 31.32 33.05
C SER A 21 19.80 29.97 33.29
N CYS A 22 20.34 29.34 32.24
CA CYS A 22 21.02 28.04 32.28
C CYS A 22 22.57 28.16 32.35
N ARG A 23 23.14 29.36 32.08
CA ARG A 23 24.61 29.56 32.20
C ARG A 23 25.08 29.37 33.61
N GLY A 24 26.17 28.57 33.80
CA GLY A 24 26.82 28.27 35.08
C GLY A 24 28.16 27.58 34.87
N LYS A 25 28.83 27.14 35.96
CA LYS A 25 30.06 26.39 35.86
C LYS A 25 29.87 25.13 35.00
N GLY A 26 30.69 24.95 33.96
CA GLY A 26 30.60 23.80 33.05
C GLY A 26 29.53 23.94 31.96
N PHE A 27 28.99 25.15 31.70
CA PHE A 27 28.05 25.35 30.64
C PHE A 27 28.67 25.20 29.24
N GLU A 28 28.08 24.33 28.42
CA GLU A 28 28.45 24.13 27.02
C GLU A 28 27.27 24.47 26.13
N PHE A 29 27.46 25.46 25.24
CA PHE A 29 26.38 25.96 24.36
C PHE A 29 25.83 24.86 23.44
N GLU A 30 26.70 24.04 22.88
CA GLU A 30 26.26 22.95 21.98
C GLU A 30 25.40 21.90 22.70
N LYS A 31 25.78 21.50 23.91
CA LYS A 31 24.97 20.59 24.73
C LYS A 31 23.63 21.20 25.11
N PHE A 32 23.60 22.51 25.40
CA PHE A 32 22.35 23.22 25.68
C PHE A 32 21.43 23.23 24.48
N THR A 33 21.92 23.56 23.28
CA THR A 33 21.14 23.60 22.05
C THR A 33 20.59 22.21 21.72
N LYS A 34 21.44 21.18 21.72
CA LYS A 34 21.02 19.78 21.53
C LYS A 34 19.93 19.35 22.53
N ALA A 35 20.02 19.79 23.77
CA ALA A 35 19.04 19.48 24.80
C ALA A 35 17.71 20.20 24.56
N VAL A 36 17.75 21.48 24.13
CA VAL A 36 16.51 22.22 23.73
C VAL A 36 15.86 21.54 22.56
N ASP A 37 16.61 21.17 21.52
CA ASP A 37 16.08 20.51 20.33
C ASP A 37 15.48 19.12 20.67
N LYS A 38 16.16 18.36 21.52
CA LYS A 38 15.64 17.08 22.01
C LYS A 38 14.34 17.25 22.78
N MET A 39 14.24 18.25 23.65
CA MET A 39 13.01 18.51 24.40
C MET A 39 11.86 18.98 23.48
N LYS A 40 12.16 19.75 22.41
CA LYS A 40 11.18 20.08 21.37
C LYS A 40 10.69 18.81 20.66
N LYS A 41 11.60 17.96 20.19
CA LYS A 41 11.28 16.68 19.55
C LYS A 41 10.46 15.73 20.42
N ASN A 42 10.71 15.73 21.72
CA ASN A 42 9.92 14.95 22.67
C ASN A 42 8.55 15.57 22.96
N GLY A 43 8.24 16.79 22.48
CA GLY A 43 7.02 17.51 22.81
C GLY A 43 6.95 17.99 24.27
N GLU A 44 8.08 18.04 24.97
CA GLU A 44 8.17 18.52 26.35
C GLU A 44 8.09 20.04 26.47
N ILE A 45 8.59 20.71 25.44
CA ILE A 45 8.56 22.17 25.31
C ILE A 45 8.04 22.59 23.95
N MET A 46 7.41 23.73 23.89
CA MET A 46 6.98 24.39 22.66
C MET A 46 7.58 25.77 22.55
N GLU A 47 7.83 26.22 21.33
CA GLU A 47 8.23 27.58 21.02
C GLU A 47 7.18 28.26 20.13
N ASP A 48 6.78 29.45 20.51
CA ASP A 48 5.90 30.29 19.71
C ASP A 48 6.46 31.71 19.63
N LYS A 49 5.74 32.63 19.05
CA LYS A 49 6.16 34.06 18.93
C LYS A 49 6.45 34.74 20.26
N PHE A 50 6.03 34.16 21.35
CA PHE A 50 6.23 34.71 22.72
C PHE A 50 7.42 34.07 23.43
N GLY A 51 7.93 32.92 22.94
CA GLY A 51 9.08 32.22 23.47
C GLY A 51 8.82 30.72 23.74
N ILE A 52 9.73 30.15 24.53
CA ILE A 52 9.76 28.72 24.89
C ILE A 52 9.06 28.51 26.24
N ARG A 53 8.20 27.50 26.33
CA ARG A 53 7.47 27.09 27.55
C ARG A 53 7.31 25.59 27.62
N LEU A 54 7.05 25.08 28.82
CA LEU A 54 6.67 23.67 28.98
C LEU A 54 5.30 23.41 28.35
N VAL A 55 5.18 22.24 27.76
CA VAL A 55 3.92 21.72 27.27
C VAL A 55 3.12 21.18 28.47
N ASP A 56 1.85 21.57 28.56
CA ASP A 56 0.91 21.01 29.53
C ASP A 56 0.24 19.78 28.90
N PRO A 57 0.56 18.56 29.35
CA PRO A 57 0.02 17.34 28.73
C PRO A 57 -1.51 17.20 28.84
N LYS A 58 -2.14 18.01 29.70
CA LYS A 58 -3.61 18.05 29.81
C LYS A 58 -4.27 18.90 28.73
N LYS A 59 -3.49 19.74 28.01
CA LYS A 59 -4.00 20.70 27.02
C LYS A 59 -3.47 20.44 25.62
N PHE A 60 -2.37 19.70 25.51
CA PHE A 60 -1.69 19.45 24.27
C PHE A 60 -1.41 17.96 24.15
N VAL A 61 -1.74 17.40 22.99
CA VAL A 61 -1.48 16.01 22.65
C VAL A 61 -0.51 15.93 21.47
N LYS A 62 0.34 14.93 21.48
CA LYS A 62 1.25 14.66 20.37
C LYS A 62 0.52 13.80 19.35
N CYS A 63 0.49 14.26 18.11
CA CYS A 63 -0.28 13.61 17.03
C CYS A 63 0.59 13.44 15.78
N GLU A 64 0.22 12.49 14.95
CA GLU A 64 0.67 12.35 13.57
C GLU A 64 -0.39 12.94 12.62
N VAL A 65 0.04 13.68 11.61
CA VAL A 65 -0.84 14.14 10.53
C VAL A 65 -1.11 12.96 9.59
N VAL A 66 -2.32 12.39 9.65
CA VAL A 66 -2.67 11.18 8.85
C VAL A 66 -3.28 11.51 7.51
N ARG A 67 -4.08 12.56 7.44
CA ARG A 67 -4.76 12.98 6.20
C ARG A 67 -4.86 14.49 6.09
N LEU A 68 -4.61 15.00 4.90
CA LEU A 68 -4.89 16.40 4.55
C LEU A 68 -5.87 16.48 3.39
N ASN A 69 -6.73 17.47 3.45
CA ASN A 69 -7.59 17.90 2.36
C ASN A 69 -7.33 19.39 2.11
N LYS A 70 -7.87 19.94 1.03
CA LYS A 70 -7.68 21.35 0.63
C LYS A 70 -8.09 22.37 1.71
N THR A 71 -9.00 22.00 2.62
CA THR A 71 -9.59 22.92 3.60
C THR A 71 -9.49 22.44 5.06
N TYR A 72 -9.12 21.18 5.29
CA TYR A 72 -9.01 20.58 6.62
C TYR A 72 -8.03 19.40 6.61
N GLY A 73 -7.73 18.86 7.78
CA GLY A 73 -6.96 17.64 7.94
C GLY A 73 -7.39 16.85 9.16
N PHE A 74 -6.88 15.66 9.28
CA PHE A 74 -7.00 14.80 10.45
C PHE A 74 -5.63 14.48 11.00
N VAL A 75 -5.53 14.58 12.31
CA VAL A 75 -4.33 14.18 13.05
C VAL A 75 -4.70 13.08 14.02
N LYS A 76 -3.84 12.10 14.18
CA LYS A 76 -4.04 10.93 15.04
C LYS A 76 -3.23 11.10 16.33
N ASN A 77 -3.89 11.03 17.47
CA ASN A 77 -3.24 11.08 18.76
C ASN A 77 -2.38 9.80 18.94
N LEU A 78 -1.08 9.98 19.23
CA LEU A 78 -0.13 8.86 19.34
C LEU A 78 -0.31 8.01 20.60
N ASP A 79 -1.03 8.53 21.62
CA ASP A 79 -1.26 7.81 22.86
C ASP A 79 -2.60 7.04 22.88
N THR A 80 -3.63 7.56 22.16
CA THR A 80 -5.02 7.01 22.24
C THR A 80 -5.54 6.51 20.90
N ASP A 81 -4.79 6.70 19.80
CA ASP A 81 -5.21 6.41 18.43
C ASP A 81 -6.46 7.21 17.96
N GLU A 82 -6.96 8.16 18.73
CA GLU A 82 -8.11 9.00 18.38
C GLU A 82 -7.77 9.93 17.22
N GLU A 83 -8.63 10.00 16.19
CA GLU A 83 -8.54 10.99 15.14
C GLU A 83 -9.16 12.33 15.57
N ILE A 84 -8.41 13.42 15.40
CA ILE A 84 -8.77 14.78 15.74
C ILE A 84 -8.91 15.59 14.45
N PHE A 85 -10.04 16.26 14.28
CA PHE A 85 -10.29 17.13 13.13
C PHE A 85 -9.58 18.48 13.29
N VAL A 86 -8.89 18.94 12.25
CA VAL A 86 -8.18 20.23 12.24
C VAL A 86 -8.57 21.04 11.01
N VAL A 87 -9.17 22.21 11.21
CA VAL A 87 -9.51 23.15 10.13
C VAL A 87 -8.23 23.64 9.46
N GLY A 88 -8.21 23.80 8.14
CA GLY A 88 -7.02 24.12 7.35
C GLY A 88 -6.20 25.32 7.84
N LYS A 89 -6.85 26.40 8.33
CA LYS A 89 -6.14 27.55 8.92
C LYS A 89 -5.36 27.21 10.20
N TYR A 90 -5.72 26.12 10.87
CA TYR A 90 -5.11 25.65 12.11
C TYR A 90 -4.06 24.54 11.88
N LEU A 91 -3.86 24.10 10.65
CA LEU A 91 -2.81 23.14 10.30
C LEU A 91 -1.40 23.74 10.33
N LYS A 92 -1.29 25.05 10.16
CA LYS A 92 0.00 25.80 10.20
C LYS A 92 1.08 25.22 9.27
N GLY A 93 0.68 24.80 8.07
CA GLY A 93 1.60 24.21 7.09
C GLY A 93 2.10 22.81 7.42
N ALA A 94 1.46 22.11 8.36
CA ALA A 94 1.79 20.72 8.64
C ALA A 94 1.51 19.83 7.41
N MET A 95 2.41 18.88 7.15
CA MET A 95 2.37 17.96 6.01
C MET A 95 2.00 16.54 6.50
N PRO A 96 1.56 15.65 5.61
CA PRO A 96 1.31 14.25 5.96
C PRO A 96 2.53 13.63 6.63
N HIS A 97 2.27 12.85 7.67
CA HIS A 97 3.25 12.18 8.52
C HIS A 97 4.16 13.12 9.36
N ASP A 98 3.88 14.42 9.38
CA ASP A 98 4.48 15.28 10.39
C ASP A 98 4.00 14.87 11.79
N ILE A 99 4.92 14.91 12.76
CA ILE A 99 4.56 14.82 14.16
C ILE A 99 4.32 16.23 14.68
N VAL A 100 3.13 16.46 15.20
CA VAL A 100 2.66 17.79 15.62
C VAL A 100 2.18 17.78 17.07
N LEU A 101 2.27 18.93 17.71
CA LEU A 101 1.65 19.18 19.00
C LEU A 101 0.33 19.90 18.76
N VAL A 102 -0.77 19.29 19.22
CA VAL A 102 -2.13 19.77 18.97
C VAL A 102 -2.79 20.19 20.27
N ARG A 103 -3.42 21.35 20.26
CA ARG A 103 -4.35 21.78 21.30
C ARG A 103 -5.76 21.30 20.93
N THR A 104 -6.36 20.49 21.80
CA THR A 104 -7.70 19.97 21.58
C THR A 104 -8.77 20.83 22.24
N PHE A 105 -9.95 20.85 21.65
CA PHE A 105 -11.16 21.47 22.19
C PHE A 105 -12.40 20.70 21.71
N LYS A 106 -13.52 20.85 22.43
CA LYS A 106 -14.78 20.25 21.99
C LYS A 106 -15.30 21.03 20.78
N GLY A 107 -15.53 20.32 19.67
CA GLY A 107 -16.15 20.86 18.47
C GLY A 107 -17.67 20.89 18.57
N GLU A 108 -18.30 21.46 17.56
CA GLU A 108 -19.74 21.36 17.35
C GLU A 108 -20.05 19.94 16.84
N GLY A 109 -20.35 19.00 17.73
CA GLY A 109 -20.67 17.60 17.39
C GLY A 109 -19.92 16.54 18.21
N ALA A 110 -19.88 15.31 17.70
CA ALA A 110 -19.24 14.16 18.37
C ALA A 110 -17.72 14.09 18.18
N CYS A 111 -17.12 14.92 17.30
CA CYS A 111 -15.71 14.87 16.97
C CYS A 111 -14.89 15.84 17.83
N THR A 112 -13.72 15.39 18.27
CA THR A 112 -12.71 16.28 18.88
C THR A 112 -12.08 17.14 17.79
N GLU A 113 -12.05 18.47 18.02
CA GLU A 113 -11.37 19.42 17.15
C GLU A 113 -10.02 19.83 17.73
N GLY A 114 -9.10 20.26 16.85
CA GLY A 114 -7.77 20.64 17.25
C GLY A 114 -7.18 21.82 16.48
N GLU A 115 -6.12 22.39 17.05
CA GLU A 115 -5.25 23.38 16.44
C GLU A 115 -3.80 22.92 16.58
N VAL A 116 -3.07 22.82 15.48
CA VAL A 116 -1.63 22.55 15.50
C VAL A 116 -0.93 23.74 16.16
N MET A 117 -0.20 23.50 17.21
CA MET A 117 0.56 24.52 17.93
C MET A 117 1.98 24.62 17.44
N SER A 118 2.61 23.50 17.18
CA SER A 118 3.96 23.40 16.60
C SER A 118 4.13 22.09 15.85
N ILE A 119 5.01 22.09 14.85
CA ILE A 119 5.52 20.89 14.20
C ILE A 119 6.70 20.42 15.03
N VAL A 120 6.69 19.17 15.46
CA VAL A 120 7.70 18.56 16.32
C VAL A 120 8.75 17.83 15.48
N GLU A 121 8.29 17.08 14.48
CA GLU A 121 9.13 16.41 13.49
C GLU A 121 8.54 16.66 12.10
N GLU A 122 9.35 17.17 11.20
CA GLU A 122 8.96 17.44 9.81
C GLU A 122 9.15 16.19 8.96
N ASN A 123 8.15 15.89 8.14
CA ASN A 123 8.24 14.91 7.06
C ASN A 123 8.27 15.65 5.72
N PHE A 124 9.13 15.16 4.82
CA PHE A 124 9.29 15.72 3.47
C PHE A 124 8.69 14.75 2.44
N ALA A 125 7.45 14.33 2.67
CA ALA A 125 6.73 13.45 1.77
C ALA A 125 6.54 14.09 0.39
N LYS A 126 6.58 13.25 -0.65
CA LYS A 126 6.18 13.64 -2.00
C LYS A 126 4.67 13.82 -2.07
N PHE A 127 4.21 14.66 -2.99
CA PHE A 127 2.80 14.84 -3.29
C PHE A 127 2.56 15.05 -4.79
N THR A 128 1.34 14.82 -5.23
CA THR A 128 0.92 15.07 -6.62
C THR A 128 0.29 16.44 -6.75
N GLY A 129 0.46 17.06 -7.91
CA GLY A 129 -0.17 18.34 -8.23
C GLY A 129 -0.23 18.59 -9.73
N GLU A 130 -0.84 19.70 -10.07
CA GLU A 130 -0.96 20.20 -11.45
C GLU A 130 -0.28 21.56 -11.57
N LEU A 131 0.42 21.75 -12.69
CA LEU A 131 1.04 23.04 -12.99
C LEU A 131 0.01 24.01 -13.55
N VAL A 132 -0.06 25.20 -12.95
CA VAL A 132 -0.92 26.28 -13.39
C VAL A 132 -0.09 27.54 -13.66
N SER A 133 -0.54 28.38 -14.56
CA SER A 133 0.08 29.70 -14.81
C SER A 133 -0.64 30.77 -14.01
N GLU A 134 0.06 31.40 -13.09
CA GLU A 134 -0.41 32.61 -12.38
C GLU A 134 0.45 33.81 -12.76
N PHE A 135 -0.13 34.78 -13.44
CA PHE A 135 0.57 35.97 -13.92
C PHE A 135 1.81 35.65 -14.79
N GLY A 136 1.74 34.59 -15.62
CA GLY A 136 2.85 34.19 -16.48
C GLY A 136 3.95 33.37 -15.77
N VAL A 137 3.77 33.04 -14.50
CA VAL A 137 4.69 32.20 -13.74
C VAL A 137 4.04 30.86 -13.45
N LEU A 138 4.73 29.76 -13.77
CA LEU A 138 4.26 28.42 -13.42
C LEU A 138 4.35 28.22 -11.92
N LYS A 139 3.28 27.66 -11.35
CA LYS A 139 3.17 27.23 -9.96
C LYS A 139 2.52 25.86 -9.90
N ILE A 140 2.66 25.16 -8.77
CA ILE A 140 2.02 23.88 -8.53
C ILE A 140 0.80 24.03 -7.63
N VAL A 141 -0.36 23.56 -8.08
CA VAL A 141 -1.55 23.36 -7.24
C VAL A 141 -1.57 21.90 -6.81
N PRO A 142 -1.37 21.60 -5.52
CA PRO A 142 -1.43 20.22 -5.06
C PRO A 142 -2.84 19.65 -5.19
N ASP A 143 -2.95 18.35 -5.46
CA ASP A 143 -4.25 17.66 -5.54
C ASP A 143 -4.98 17.66 -4.20
N MET A 144 -4.19 17.48 -3.14
CA MET A 144 -4.60 17.53 -1.73
C MET A 144 -3.88 18.68 -1.05
N LEU A 145 -3.59 18.70 0.18
CA LEU A 145 -2.80 19.66 0.96
C LEU A 145 -3.35 21.09 0.98
N SER A 146 -3.51 21.75 -0.14
CA SER A 146 -3.87 23.16 -0.25
C SER A 146 -4.66 23.45 -1.52
N LYS A 147 -5.56 24.41 -1.43
CA LYS A 147 -6.24 24.98 -2.61
C LYS A 147 -5.43 26.12 -3.28
N TYR A 148 -4.35 26.54 -2.66
CA TYR A 148 -3.50 27.61 -3.16
C TYR A 148 -2.27 27.04 -3.84
N ALA A 149 -1.85 27.70 -4.92
CA ALA A 149 -0.65 27.34 -5.64
C ALA A 149 0.61 27.62 -4.79
N MET A 150 1.62 26.77 -4.98
CA MET A 150 2.94 26.86 -4.35
C MET A 150 4.00 27.17 -5.40
N THR A 151 5.08 27.83 -4.98
CA THR A 151 6.27 28.00 -5.81
C THR A 151 7.11 26.75 -5.84
N PHE A 152 7.84 26.51 -6.94
CA PHE A 152 8.70 25.34 -7.08
C PHE A 152 10.04 25.69 -7.73
N GLU A 153 11.00 24.82 -7.52
CA GLU A 153 12.28 24.73 -8.22
C GLU A 153 12.28 23.52 -9.16
N ASN A 154 12.99 23.63 -10.28
CA ASN A 154 13.12 22.55 -11.27
C ASN A 154 14.61 22.16 -11.42
N PRO A 155 15.21 21.49 -10.42
CA PRO A 155 16.64 21.18 -10.42
C PRO A 155 17.03 20.21 -11.55
N MET A 156 16.10 19.35 -11.98
CA MET A 156 16.31 18.38 -13.06
C MET A 156 16.12 18.97 -14.46
N ARG A 157 15.74 20.26 -14.57
CA ARG A 157 15.49 20.95 -15.84
C ARG A 157 14.50 20.23 -16.74
N LEU A 158 13.46 19.66 -16.13
CA LEU A 158 12.36 19.03 -16.87
C LEU A 158 11.68 20.04 -17.77
N GLU A 159 11.23 19.63 -18.93
CA GLU A 159 10.35 20.42 -19.77
C GLU A 159 8.96 20.39 -19.13
N LEU A 160 8.45 21.55 -18.76
CA LEU A 160 7.23 21.71 -17.96
C LEU A 160 6.26 22.67 -18.65
N HIS A 161 5.00 22.27 -18.76
CA HIS A 161 3.93 23.06 -19.35
C HIS A 161 2.77 23.26 -18.38
N GLU A 162 2.00 24.30 -18.58
CA GLU A 162 0.73 24.49 -17.88
C GLU A 162 -0.19 23.29 -18.13
N GLY A 163 -0.84 22.79 -17.08
CA GLY A 163 -1.69 21.60 -17.12
C GLY A 163 -0.93 20.28 -16.96
N ASP A 164 0.39 20.31 -16.77
CA ASP A 164 1.15 19.08 -16.52
C ASP A 164 0.88 18.51 -15.12
N LYS A 165 0.74 17.19 -15.08
CA LYS A 165 0.68 16.41 -13.85
C LYS A 165 2.08 16.12 -13.35
N VAL A 166 2.38 16.53 -12.13
CA VAL A 166 3.72 16.44 -11.55
C VAL A 166 3.70 15.77 -10.17
N VAL A 167 4.85 15.21 -9.81
CA VAL A 167 5.18 14.84 -8.44
C VAL A 167 6.19 15.86 -7.92
N ALA A 168 5.93 16.39 -6.75
CA ALA A 168 6.79 17.36 -6.11
C ALA A 168 7.07 16.97 -4.65
N GLN A 169 8.13 17.54 -4.10
CA GLN A 169 8.53 17.39 -2.71
C GLN A 169 8.79 18.76 -2.10
N VAL A 170 8.33 18.99 -0.86
CA VAL A 170 8.60 20.24 -0.16
C VAL A 170 10.07 20.26 0.24
N THR A 171 10.79 21.32 -0.13
CA THR A 171 12.19 21.56 0.25
C THR A 171 12.35 22.62 1.33
N LYS A 172 11.42 23.59 1.36
CA LYS A 172 11.43 24.64 2.38
C LYS A 172 10.03 24.83 2.95
N ARG A 173 9.92 24.73 4.27
CA ARG A 173 8.67 24.91 5.01
C ARG A 173 8.33 26.38 5.22
N GLY A 174 7.06 26.70 5.04
CA GLY A 174 6.43 27.96 5.45
C GLY A 174 5.43 27.74 6.58
N ASN A 175 4.86 28.81 7.11
CA ASN A 175 3.82 28.74 8.15
C ASN A 175 2.44 28.35 7.60
N ARG A 176 2.30 28.37 6.28
CA ARG A 176 1.10 27.95 5.54
C ARG A 176 1.53 27.10 4.36
N HIS A 177 0.66 26.21 3.89
CA HIS A 177 0.97 25.37 2.73
C HIS A 177 1.35 26.20 1.48
N SER A 178 0.70 27.32 1.24
CA SER A 178 1.02 28.22 0.12
C SER A 178 2.39 28.93 0.20
N GLU A 179 3.02 28.88 1.37
CA GLU A 179 4.34 29.49 1.60
C GLU A 179 5.48 28.44 1.49
N HIS A 180 5.12 27.16 1.29
CA HIS A 180 6.12 26.14 1.04
C HIS A 180 6.78 26.36 -0.32
N VAL A 181 8.08 26.04 -0.39
CA VAL A 181 8.81 25.91 -1.64
C VAL A 181 9.01 24.43 -1.91
N CYS A 182 8.73 24.02 -3.13
CA CYS A 182 8.80 22.63 -3.56
C CYS A 182 9.88 22.47 -4.64
N GLU A 183 10.34 21.26 -4.85
CA GLU A 183 11.05 20.87 -6.08
C GLU A 183 10.19 19.87 -6.87
N ILE A 184 10.23 19.98 -8.19
CA ILE A 184 9.61 18.98 -9.07
C ILE A 184 10.52 17.77 -9.14
N VAL A 185 9.96 16.60 -8.81
CA VAL A 185 10.66 15.31 -8.86
C VAL A 185 10.42 14.62 -10.20
N SER A 186 9.17 14.65 -10.69
CA SER A 186 8.79 14.00 -11.95
C SER A 186 7.66 14.75 -12.63
N SER A 187 7.63 14.72 -13.97
CA SER A 187 6.51 15.18 -14.79
C SER A 187 5.97 14.03 -15.64
N TYR A 188 4.66 13.92 -15.71
CA TYR A 188 3.93 12.88 -16.45
C TYR A 188 3.16 13.45 -17.64
N GLY A 189 3.35 14.74 -17.94
CA GLY A 189 2.61 15.46 -18.98
C GLY A 189 1.18 15.77 -18.56
N SER A 190 0.31 16.02 -19.53
CA SER A 190 -1.04 16.56 -19.31
C SER A 190 -1.85 15.82 -18.24
N SER A 191 -2.36 16.55 -17.25
CA SER A 191 -3.26 16.11 -16.19
C SER A 191 -4.61 15.58 -16.71
N MET A 192 -4.96 15.91 -17.96
CA MET A 192 -6.16 15.37 -18.62
C MET A 192 -6.03 13.89 -19.01
N LYS A 193 -4.81 13.34 -18.96
CA LYS A 193 -4.57 11.93 -19.22
C LYS A 193 -4.67 11.12 -17.93
N ALA A 194 -5.63 10.20 -17.85
CA ALA A 194 -5.79 9.30 -16.70
C ALA A 194 -4.49 8.54 -16.36
N SER A 195 -3.67 8.18 -17.38
CA SER A 195 -2.38 7.53 -17.18
C SER A 195 -1.36 8.42 -16.46
N ALA A 196 -1.33 9.74 -16.72
CA ALA A 196 -0.44 10.67 -16.04
C ALA A 196 -0.82 10.80 -14.56
N CYS A 197 -2.12 10.95 -14.28
CA CYS A 197 -2.63 10.98 -12.91
C CYS A 197 -2.31 9.67 -12.16
N ALA A 198 -2.53 8.52 -12.81
CA ALA A 198 -2.23 7.22 -12.23
C ALA A 198 -0.77 7.08 -11.85
N MET A 199 0.15 7.36 -12.78
CA MET A 199 1.59 7.22 -12.55
C MET A 199 2.10 8.15 -11.45
N SER A 200 1.60 9.37 -11.37
CA SER A 200 1.97 10.31 -10.30
C SER A 200 1.53 9.81 -8.91
N VAL A 201 0.31 9.26 -8.80
CA VAL A 201 -0.19 8.66 -7.54
C VAL A 201 0.63 7.45 -7.14
N LEU A 202 0.98 6.58 -8.10
CA LEU A 202 1.81 5.41 -7.83
C LEU A 202 3.19 5.82 -7.29
N GLU A 203 3.86 6.79 -7.92
CA GLU A 203 5.16 7.27 -7.47
C GLU A 203 5.12 7.81 -6.04
N VAL A 204 4.12 8.63 -5.70
CA VAL A 204 3.98 9.19 -4.34
C VAL A 204 3.80 8.10 -3.28
N ASN A 205 3.16 7.00 -3.64
CA ASN A 205 2.99 5.84 -2.76
C ASN A 205 4.18 4.85 -2.83
N GLY A 206 5.28 5.20 -3.49
CA GLY A 206 6.45 4.33 -3.60
C GLY A 206 6.24 3.11 -4.49
N LEU A 207 5.18 3.11 -5.29
CA LEU A 207 4.84 2.01 -6.19
C LEU A 207 5.43 2.25 -7.57
N THR A 208 6.13 1.25 -8.11
CA THR A 208 6.67 1.28 -9.46
C THR A 208 6.28 0.04 -10.24
N PRO A 209 5.83 0.17 -11.51
CA PRO A 209 5.59 -0.98 -12.37
C PRO A 209 6.88 -1.62 -12.88
N VAL A 210 8.02 -0.95 -12.68
CA VAL A 210 9.33 -1.41 -13.17
C VAL A 210 10.01 -2.23 -12.09
N PHE A 211 10.54 -3.37 -12.46
CA PHE A 211 11.39 -4.20 -11.62
C PHE A 211 12.87 -3.89 -11.87
N PRO A 212 13.73 -4.02 -10.84
CA PRO A 212 15.18 -3.98 -11.03
C PRO A 212 15.65 -5.03 -12.06
N SER A 213 16.74 -4.73 -12.75
CA SER A 213 17.27 -5.61 -13.81
C SER A 213 17.69 -6.98 -13.29
N GLU A 214 18.28 -7.02 -12.09
CA GLU A 214 18.69 -8.25 -11.41
C GLU A 214 17.49 -9.14 -11.05
N VAL A 215 16.36 -8.55 -10.69
CA VAL A 215 15.11 -9.28 -10.41
C VAL A 215 14.54 -9.88 -11.69
N ILE A 216 14.55 -9.13 -12.79
CA ILE A 216 14.08 -9.63 -14.11
C ILE A 216 15.00 -10.73 -14.63
N TYR A 217 16.32 -10.60 -14.43
CA TYR A 217 17.28 -11.63 -14.82
C TYR A 217 17.00 -12.93 -14.06
N GLU A 218 16.90 -12.87 -12.73
CA GLU A 218 16.58 -14.05 -11.90
C GLU A 218 15.21 -14.65 -12.27
N ALA A 219 14.19 -13.80 -12.51
CA ALA A 219 12.88 -14.25 -12.95
C ALA A 219 12.93 -15.12 -14.20
N ARG A 220 13.73 -14.72 -15.20
CA ARG A 220 13.90 -15.48 -16.46
C ARG A 220 14.63 -16.78 -16.23
N GLU A 221 15.65 -16.81 -15.37
CA GLU A 221 16.40 -18.03 -15.06
C GLU A 221 15.53 -19.07 -14.36
N VAL A 222 14.72 -18.66 -13.37
CA VAL A 222 13.87 -19.59 -12.63
C VAL A 222 12.62 -20.00 -13.41
N SER A 223 12.23 -19.25 -14.45
CA SER A 223 11.06 -19.53 -15.28
C SER A 223 11.35 -20.54 -16.42
N ASP A 224 12.45 -21.27 -16.35
CA ASP A 224 12.73 -22.35 -17.31
C ASP A 224 11.79 -23.55 -17.08
N TYR A 225 10.93 -23.79 -18.06
CA TYR A 225 9.95 -24.88 -18.03
C TYR A 225 10.59 -26.28 -17.99
N SER A 226 11.86 -26.43 -18.34
CA SER A 226 12.60 -27.71 -18.21
C SER A 226 12.65 -28.18 -16.75
N ARG A 227 12.72 -27.26 -15.80
CA ARG A 227 12.74 -27.51 -14.34
C ARG A 227 11.48 -28.22 -13.84
N ILE A 228 10.33 -27.99 -14.47
CA ILE A 228 9.10 -28.73 -14.13
C ILE A 228 9.30 -30.23 -14.35
N LYS A 229 9.92 -30.61 -15.48
CA LYS A 229 10.16 -32.02 -15.81
C LYS A 229 11.10 -32.70 -14.82
N GLU A 230 12.08 -31.99 -14.31
CA GLU A 230 13.03 -32.47 -13.30
C GLU A 230 12.35 -32.73 -11.95
N GLU A 231 11.31 -31.97 -11.63
CA GLU A 231 10.57 -32.08 -10.38
C GLU A 231 9.47 -33.17 -10.40
N ILE A 232 8.98 -33.58 -11.56
CA ILE A 232 7.90 -34.59 -11.69
C ILE A 232 8.17 -35.86 -10.82
N PRO A 233 9.38 -36.47 -10.83
CA PRO A 233 9.62 -37.67 -10.04
C PRO A 233 9.54 -37.49 -8.52
N ASN A 234 9.67 -36.23 -8.06
CA ASN A 234 9.73 -35.87 -6.63
C ASN A 234 8.36 -35.42 -6.08
N ARG A 235 7.31 -35.41 -6.91
CA ARG A 235 6.00 -34.88 -6.57
C ARG A 235 4.87 -35.88 -6.81
N LEU A 236 3.78 -35.71 -6.11
CA LEU A 236 2.55 -36.44 -6.40
C LEU A 236 1.98 -35.99 -7.74
N ASP A 237 1.90 -36.91 -8.69
CA ASP A 237 1.38 -36.68 -10.02
C ASP A 237 -0.17 -36.66 -10.01
N LEU A 238 -0.77 -35.52 -10.28
CA LEU A 238 -2.22 -35.33 -10.36
C LEU A 238 -2.65 -34.85 -11.76
N ARG A 239 -1.80 -35.01 -12.77
CA ARG A 239 -2.08 -34.53 -14.12
C ARG A 239 -3.26 -35.23 -14.79
N ASP A 240 -3.59 -36.43 -14.37
CA ASP A 240 -4.76 -37.18 -14.88
C ASP A 240 -6.08 -36.77 -14.23
N LYS A 241 -6.04 -36.00 -13.14
CA LYS A 241 -7.24 -35.54 -12.47
C LYS A 241 -7.91 -34.41 -13.26
N PRO A 242 -9.26 -34.29 -13.20
CA PRO A 242 -10.01 -33.22 -13.86
C PRO A 242 -9.92 -31.92 -13.04
N ILE A 243 -8.73 -31.36 -12.98
CA ILE A 243 -8.42 -30.11 -12.26
C ILE A 243 -8.77 -28.94 -13.18
N PHE A 244 -9.34 -27.89 -12.66
CA PHE A 244 -9.67 -26.68 -13.39
C PHE A 244 -9.62 -25.44 -12.48
N THR A 245 -9.52 -24.26 -13.08
CA THR A 245 -9.54 -22.97 -12.39
C THR A 245 -10.88 -22.28 -12.58
N ILE A 246 -11.21 -21.29 -11.74
CA ILE A 246 -12.41 -20.45 -11.90
C ILE A 246 -12.05 -19.01 -11.60
N ASP A 247 -11.97 -18.18 -12.63
CA ASP A 247 -11.48 -16.82 -12.55
C ASP A 247 -12.35 -15.83 -13.33
N GLY A 248 -11.94 -14.56 -13.32
CA GLY A 248 -12.43 -13.57 -14.27
C GLY A 248 -11.93 -13.85 -15.69
N ALA A 249 -12.67 -13.41 -16.69
CA ALA A 249 -12.30 -13.64 -18.09
C ALA A 249 -10.90 -13.13 -18.45
N ASP A 250 -10.52 -11.96 -17.91
CA ASP A 250 -9.27 -11.27 -18.21
C ASP A 250 -8.09 -11.63 -17.24
N THR A 251 -8.34 -12.48 -16.24
CA THR A 251 -7.31 -12.91 -15.26
C THR A 251 -6.18 -13.65 -15.98
N LYS A 252 -4.94 -13.30 -15.66
CA LYS A 252 -3.73 -13.91 -16.23
C LYS A 252 -2.82 -14.55 -15.18
N ASP A 253 -2.93 -14.10 -13.95
CA ASP A 253 -2.25 -14.57 -12.75
C ASP A 253 -3.19 -15.53 -12.01
N ILE A 254 -3.21 -16.77 -12.46
CA ILE A 254 -4.11 -17.81 -11.97
C ILE A 254 -3.37 -18.59 -10.88
N ASP A 255 -3.72 -18.34 -9.62
CA ASP A 255 -2.99 -18.86 -8.47
C ASP A 255 -3.57 -20.15 -7.92
N ASP A 256 -4.87 -20.43 -8.14
CA ASP A 256 -5.56 -21.55 -7.57
C ASP A 256 -6.33 -22.37 -8.61
N ALA A 257 -6.40 -23.66 -8.37
CA ALA A 257 -7.21 -24.63 -9.12
C ALA A 257 -7.86 -25.60 -8.16
N ILE A 258 -8.95 -26.22 -8.62
CA ILE A 258 -9.74 -27.13 -7.83
C ILE A 258 -9.98 -28.45 -8.57
N SER A 259 -10.20 -29.50 -7.80
CA SER A 259 -10.80 -30.76 -8.26
C SER A 259 -11.78 -31.26 -7.21
N VAL A 260 -12.83 -31.93 -7.65
CA VAL A 260 -13.82 -32.50 -6.75
C VAL A 260 -14.27 -33.85 -7.27
N GLU A 261 -14.33 -34.82 -6.37
CA GLU A 261 -14.87 -36.14 -6.67
C GLU A 261 -15.87 -36.53 -5.59
N ARG A 262 -16.97 -37.19 -6.00
CA ARG A 262 -17.94 -37.74 -5.06
C ARG A 262 -17.43 -39.09 -4.55
N THR A 263 -17.40 -39.29 -3.23
CA THR A 263 -17.04 -40.53 -2.59
C THR A 263 -18.28 -41.23 -2.00
N LYS A 264 -18.12 -42.45 -1.46
CA LYS A 264 -19.22 -43.15 -0.77
C LYS A 264 -19.68 -42.39 0.50
N THR A 265 -18.76 -41.73 1.17
CA THR A 265 -18.95 -41.05 2.45
C THR A 265 -19.22 -39.55 2.33
N GLY A 266 -18.92 -38.95 1.17
CA GLY A 266 -19.07 -37.50 0.93
C GLY A 266 -18.32 -37.05 -0.30
N TYR A 267 -17.27 -36.24 -0.12
CA TYR A 267 -16.51 -35.63 -1.20
C TYR A 267 -15.00 -35.73 -0.95
N LEU A 268 -14.25 -35.80 -2.04
CA LEU A 268 -12.80 -35.51 -2.05
C LEU A 268 -12.59 -34.20 -2.78
N LEU A 269 -12.21 -33.15 -2.06
CA LEU A 269 -11.91 -31.82 -2.59
C LEU A 269 -10.40 -31.65 -2.68
N GLY A 270 -9.88 -31.35 -3.87
CA GLY A 270 -8.52 -30.92 -4.08
C GLY A 270 -8.48 -29.40 -4.24
N VAL A 271 -7.66 -28.73 -3.45
CA VAL A 271 -7.30 -27.32 -3.62
C VAL A 271 -5.83 -27.26 -3.98
N HIS A 272 -5.52 -26.71 -5.14
CA HIS A 272 -4.19 -26.72 -5.73
C HIS A 272 -3.71 -25.31 -5.91
N ILE A 273 -2.72 -24.88 -5.14
CA ILE A 273 -2.13 -23.53 -5.20
C ILE A 273 -0.80 -23.60 -5.93
N ALA A 274 -0.53 -22.64 -6.81
CA ALA A 274 0.75 -22.53 -7.50
C ALA A 274 1.92 -22.56 -6.50
N ASP A 275 2.90 -23.46 -6.70
CA ASP A 275 4.06 -23.60 -5.80
C ASP A 275 5.10 -22.49 -6.08
N VAL A 276 4.72 -21.24 -5.82
CA VAL A 276 5.57 -20.06 -6.03
C VAL A 276 6.88 -20.18 -5.26
N SER A 277 6.85 -20.79 -4.06
CA SER A 277 8.02 -20.98 -3.20
C SER A 277 9.09 -21.90 -3.79
N HIS A 278 8.75 -22.70 -4.79
CA HIS A 278 9.71 -23.47 -5.56
C HIS A 278 10.62 -22.58 -6.41
N TYR A 279 10.07 -21.51 -6.96
CA TYR A 279 10.76 -20.58 -7.86
C TYR A 279 11.39 -19.39 -7.12
N VAL A 280 10.68 -18.86 -6.14
CA VAL A 280 11.14 -17.73 -5.33
C VAL A 280 11.81 -18.23 -4.06
N GLN A 281 13.14 -18.33 -4.09
CA GLN A 281 13.91 -18.83 -2.97
C GLN A 281 14.13 -17.76 -1.89
N PRO A 282 14.13 -18.13 -0.61
CA PRO A 282 14.33 -17.16 0.48
C PRO A 282 15.62 -16.37 0.32
N LYS A 283 15.55 -15.05 0.50
CA LYS A 283 16.65 -14.07 0.40
C LYS A 283 17.21 -13.88 -1.02
N SER A 284 16.55 -14.39 -2.04
CA SER A 284 16.88 -14.09 -3.44
C SER A 284 16.51 -12.65 -3.81
N GLN A 285 16.90 -12.18 -4.98
CA GLN A 285 16.48 -10.85 -5.47
C GLN A 285 14.95 -10.78 -5.67
N LEU A 286 14.36 -11.88 -6.16
CA LEU A 286 12.91 -12.02 -6.30
C LEU A 286 12.20 -11.94 -4.94
N ASP A 287 12.68 -12.67 -3.93
CA ASP A 287 12.10 -12.68 -2.58
C ASP A 287 12.18 -11.29 -1.93
N ASN A 288 13.35 -10.65 -2.01
CA ASN A 288 13.57 -9.32 -1.44
C ASN A 288 12.65 -8.27 -2.09
N GLU A 289 12.50 -8.30 -3.42
CA GLU A 289 11.63 -7.36 -4.13
C GLU A 289 10.16 -7.67 -3.87
N ALA A 290 9.75 -8.94 -3.84
CA ALA A 290 8.40 -9.35 -3.49
C ALA A 290 8.03 -8.92 -2.07
N PHE A 291 8.93 -9.12 -1.09
CA PHE A 291 8.75 -8.67 0.29
C PHE A 291 8.59 -7.14 0.38
N LYS A 292 9.40 -6.40 -0.37
CA LYS A 292 9.31 -4.93 -0.43
C LYS A 292 7.98 -4.46 -1.02
N ARG A 293 7.46 -5.13 -2.07
CA ARG A 293 6.16 -4.80 -2.68
C ARG A 293 4.99 -5.22 -1.82
N GLY A 294 5.08 -6.35 -1.14
CA GLY A 294 4.11 -6.90 -0.20
C GLY A 294 2.83 -7.45 -0.82
N THR A 295 2.40 -6.93 -1.98
CA THR A 295 1.20 -7.37 -2.71
C THR A 295 1.23 -6.92 -4.16
N SER A 296 0.41 -7.52 -5.00
CA SER A 296 0.06 -6.94 -6.30
C SER A 296 -0.96 -5.83 -6.12
N VAL A 297 -0.82 -4.73 -6.87
CA VAL A 297 -1.73 -3.58 -6.81
C VAL A 297 -2.53 -3.50 -8.09
N TYR A 298 -3.83 -3.61 -7.97
CA TYR A 298 -4.78 -3.50 -9.08
C TYR A 298 -5.29 -2.06 -9.17
N TYR A 299 -5.03 -1.43 -10.30
CA TYR A 299 -5.39 -0.03 -10.52
C TYR A 299 -6.08 0.16 -11.86
N ALA A 300 -7.37 0.49 -11.85
CA ALA A 300 -8.21 0.62 -13.04
C ALA A 300 -8.06 -0.62 -13.96
N ASN A 301 -7.44 -0.46 -15.12
CA ASN A 301 -7.19 -1.52 -16.09
C ASN A 301 -5.73 -2.04 -16.09
N ARG A 302 -4.97 -1.79 -15.02
CA ARG A 302 -3.55 -2.15 -14.90
C ARG A 302 -3.30 -2.89 -13.61
N VAL A 303 -2.31 -3.77 -13.66
CA VAL A 303 -1.77 -4.47 -12.49
C VAL A 303 -0.30 -4.09 -12.33
N ILE A 304 0.09 -3.72 -11.12
CA ILE A 304 1.48 -3.62 -10.70
C ILE A 304 1.73 -4.90 -9.90
N PRO A 305 2.35 -5.91 -10.51
CA PRO A 305 2.44 -7.20 -9.89
C PRO A 305 3.52 -7.21 -8.79
N MET A 306 3.30 -8.05 -7.77
CA MET A 306 4.29 -8.33 -6.73
C MET A 306 5.51 -9.07 -7.28
N LEU A 307 5.29 -9.95 -8.25
CA LEU A 307 6.32 -10.73 -8.94
C LEU A 307 6.37 -10.37 -10.43
N PRO A 308 7.53 -10.50 -11.10
CA PRO A 308 7.62 -10.35 -12.55
C PRO A 308 6.64 -11.26 -13.31
N LYS A 309 6.18 -10.81 -14.47
CA LYS A 309 5.18 -11.52 -15.27
C LYS A 309 5.63 -12.88 -15.76
N GLU A 310 6.94 -13.09 -15.88
CA GLU A 310 7.56 -14.38 -16.17
C GLU A 310 7.13 -15.44 -15.14
N LEU A 311 6.95 -15.04 -13.88
CA LEU A 311 6.40 -15.90 -12.85
C LEU A 311 4.87 -15.79 -12.78
N SER A 312 4.35 -14.59 -12.47
CA SER A 312 2.93 -14.41 -12.11
C SER A 312 1.95 -14.78 -13.23
N ASN A 313 2.29 -14.49 -14.49
CA ASN A 313 1.45 -14.83 -15.64
C ASN A 313 1.99 -16.06 -16.42
N GLY A 314 3.22 -16.46 -16.11
CA GLY A 314 3.98 -17.53 -16.78
C GLY A 314 3.99 -18.82 -15.99
N ILE A 315 5.18 -19.18 -15.47
CA ILE A 315 5.44 -20.51 -14.92
C ILE A 315 4.64 -20.83 -13.65
N CYS A 316 4.27 -19.82 -12.84
CA CYS A 316 3.42 -19.98 -11.66
C CYS A 316 1.93 -19.99 -12.01
N SER A 317 1.50 -19.29 -13.07
CA SER A 317 0.08 -19.27 -13.45
C SER A 317 -0.41 -20.66 -13.88
N LEU A 318 -1.51 -21.13 -13.29
CA LEU A 318 -2.09 -22.46 -13.56
C LEU A 318 -2.83 -22.50 -14.89
N ASN A 319 -2.15 -22.09 -15.96
CA ASN A 319 -2.67 -22.04 -17.32
C ASN A 319 -3.20 -23.42 -17.78
N PRO A 320 -4.28 -23.45 -18.58
CA PRO A 320 -4.89 -24.69 -19.03
C PRO A 320 -3.94 -25.47 -19.97
N GLN A 321 -4.00 -26.80 -19.89
CA GLN A 321 -3.27 -27.76 -20.71
C GLN A 321 -1.74 -27.72 -20.55
N GLU A 322 -1.23 -27.05 -19.49
CA GLU A 322 0.18 -26.99 -19.20
C GLU A 322 0.49 -27.66 -17.83
N ASP A 323 1.63 -28.36 -17.75
CA ASP A 323 2.11 -28.91 -16.49
C ASP A 323 2.54 -27.77 -15.56
N ARG A 324 2.11 -27.82 -14.30
CA ARG A 324 2.44 -26.81 -13.27
C ARG A 324 2.79 -27.48 -11.96
N LEU A 325 3.75 -26.88 -11.27
CA LEU A 325 4.07 -27.27 -9.91
C LEU A 325 3.08 -26.58 -8.97
N ALA A 326 2.47 -27.40 -8.10
CA ALA A 326 1.51 -26.91 -7.13
C ALA A 326 1.79 -27.47 -5.73
N PHE A 327 1.28 -26.78 -4.74
CA PHE A 327 1.14 -27.27 -3.37
C PHE A 327 -0.35 -27.52 -3.14
N SER A 328 -0.70 -28.78 -2.94
CA SER A 328 -2.10 -29.20 -2.92
C SER A 328 -2.54 -29.64 -1.53
N CYS A 329 -3.76 -29.25 -1.18
CA CYS A 329 -4.50 -29.81 -0.06
C CYS A 329 -5.58 -30.72 -0.62
N LEU A 330 -5.54 -32.00 -0.25
CA LEU A 330 -6.56 -33.01 -0.58
C LEU A 330 -7.39 -33.22 0.67
N CYS A 331 -8.65 -32.78 0.67
CA CYS A 331 -9.57 -32.84 1.80
C CYS A 331 -10.65 -33.88 1.57
N GLU A 332 -10.81 -34.81 2.49
CA GLU A 332 -11.99 -35.69 2.59
C GLU A 332 -13.07 -34.95 3.41
N LEU A 333 -14.27 -34.85 2.85
CA LEU A 333 -15.41 -34.22 3.50
C LEU A 333 -16.58 -35.22 3.60
N ASP A 334 -17.29 -35.16 4.69
CA ASP A 334 -18.56 -35.89 4.82
C ASP A 334 -19.68 -35.21 3.99
N LYS A 335 -20.88 -35.81 3.99
CA LYS A 335 -22.05 -35.28 3.25
C LYS A 335 -22.56 -33.93 3.81
N GLN A 336 -22.14 -33.54 4.98
CA GLN A 336 -22.48 -32.29 5.63
C GLN A 336 -21.41 -31.20 5.39
N GLY A 337 -20.31 -31.54 4.71
CA GLY A 337 -19.20 -30.63 4.44
C GLY A 337 -18.17 -30.52 5.56
N ASN A 338 -18.23 -31.40 6.60
CA ASN A 338 -17.21 -31.42 7.63
C ASN A 338 -15.98 -32.14 7.11
N ILE A 339 -14.80 -31.58 7.40
CA ILE A 339 -13.52 -32.20 7.06
C ILE A 339 -13.31 -33.43 7.96
N THR A 340 -13.16 -34.60 7.36
CA THR A 340 -12.91 -35.85 8.06
C THR A 340 -11.43 -36.26 8.02
N ASP A 341 -10.72 -35.92 6.95
CA ASP A 341 -9.28 -36.10 6.80
C ASP A 341 -8.72 -35.08 5.79
N TYR A 342 -7.41 -34.84 5.83
CA TYR A 342 -6.72 -34.00 4.87
C TYR A 342 -5.25 -34.35 4.70
N LYS A 343 -4.71 -34.07 3.53
CA LYS A 343 -3.30 -34.26 3.21
C LYS A 343 -2.75 -33.10 2.40
N PHE A 344 -1.61 -32.57 2.83
CA PHE A 344 -0.80 -31.65 2.03
C PHE A 344 0.27 -32.38 1.24
N ALA A 345 0.49 -31.99 0.00
CA ALA A 345 1.53 -32.55 -0.85
C ALA A 345 2.05 -31.54 -1.86
N LYS A 346 3.33 -31.61 -2.20
CA LYS A 346 3.87 -31.04 -3.42
C LYS A 346 3.40 -31.89 -4.60
N THR A 347 2.80 -31.26 -5.59
CA THR A 347 2.14 -31.93 -6.71
C THR A 347 2.59 -31.40 -8.06
N VAL A 348 2.38 -32.19 -9.09
CA VAL A 348 2.34 -31.73 -10.49
C VAL A 348 0.91 -31.85 -10.96
N ILE A 349 0.36 -30.78 -11.49
CA ILE A 349 -1.02 -30.73 -11.99
C ILE A 349 -1.05 -30.27 -13.45
N ARG A 350 -2.18 -30.54 -14.11
CA ARG A 350 -2.51 -29.96 -15.43
C ARG A 350 -3.96 -29.52 -15.40
N SER A 351 -4.17 -28.21 -15.38
CA SER A 351 -5.52 -27.65 -15.47
C SER A 351 -6.15 -28.00 -16.83
N ARG A 352 -7.37 -28.50 -16.83
CA ARG A 352 -8.08 -28.90 -18.07
C ARG A 352 -8.62 -27.69 -18.81
N VAL A 353 -9.13 -26.73 -18.07
CA VAL A 353 -9.75 -25.53 -18.62
C VAL A 353 -9.59 -24.34 -17.68
N LYS A 354 -9.37 -23.16 -18.24
CA LYS A 354 -9.58 -21.91 -17.51
C LYS A 354 -11.08 -21.65 -17.44
N GLY A 355 -11.66 -21.91 -16.29
CA GLY A 355 -13.06 -21.59 -16.01
C GLY A 355 -13.26 -20.08 -15.87
N VAL A 356 -14.40 -19.61 -16.34
CA VAL A 356 -14.85 -18.22 -16.19
C VAL A 356 -16.16 -18.22 -15.41
N TYR A 357 -16.24 -17.40 -14.34
CA TYR A 357 -17.41 -17.37 -13.46
C TYR A 357 -18.74 -17.27 -14.22
N SER A 358 -18.83 -16.35 -15.19
CA SER A 358 -20.06 -16.16 -15.98
C SER A 358 -20.42 -17.38 -16.85
N GLU A 359 -19.42 -18.04 -17.42
CA GLU A 359 -19.62 -19.21 -18.28
C GLU A 359 -20.08 -20.42 -17.46
N ILE A 360 -19.42 -20.67 -16.32
CA ILE A 360 -19.80 -21.77 -15.42
C ILE A 360 -21.20 -21.55 -14.86
N ASN A 361 -21.55 -20.32 -14.47
CA ASN A 361 -22.90 -20.00 -14.02
C ASN A 361 -23.95 -20.25 -15.11
N SER A 362 -23.63 -19.93 -16.38
CA SER A 362 -24.52 -20.22 -17.52
C SER A 362 -24.73 -21.72 -17.72
N LEU A 363 -23.65 -22.53 -17.64
CA LEU A 363 -23.74 -23.99 -17.75
C LEU A 363 -24.55 -24.60 -16.60
N LEU A 364 -24.34 -24.14 -15.36
CA LEU A 364 -25.08 -24.59 -14.18
C LEU A 364 -26.58 -24.17 -14.24
N ALA A 365 -26.87 -23.07 -14.91
CA ALA A 365 -28.26 -22.65 -15.19
C ALA A 365 -28.92 -23.41 -16.36
N GLY A 366 -28.22 -24.35 -17.02
CA GLY A 366 -28.75 -25.18 -18.08
C GLY A 366 -28.60 -24.58 -19.48
N SER A 367 -27.59 -23.76 -19.73
CA SER A 367 -27.29 -23.23 -21.07
C SER A 367 -27.11 -24.35 -22.10
N ASP A 368 -27.70 -24.18 -23.28
CA ASP A 368 -27.55 -25.08 -24.43
C ASP A 368 -26.44 -24.64 -25.41
N ASP A 369 -25.63 -23.68 -25.01
CA ASP A 369 -24.48 -23.19 -25.81
C ASP A 369 -23.50 -24.33 -26.08
N ALA A 370 -23.37 -24.72 -27.35
CA ALA A 370 -22.53 -25.85 -27.77
C ALA A 370 -21.02 -25.55 -27.58
N GLU A 371 -20.56 -24.30 -27.77
CA GLU A 371 -19.20 -23.92 -27.62
C GLU A 371 -18.75 -24.02 -26.13
N LEU A 372 -19.63 -23.55 -25.24
CA LEU A 372 -19.38 -23.68 -23.80
C LEU A 372 -19.38 -25.13 -23.36
N LYS A 373 -20.31 -25.96 -23.84
CA LYS A 373 -20.34 -27.40 -23.53
C LYS A 373 -19.07 -28.12 -24.00
N GLU A 374 -18.58 -27.80 -25.19
CA GLU A 374 -17.33 -28.33 -25.72
C GLU A 374 -16.13 -27.88 -24.90
N LYS A 375 -16.01 -26.56 -24.62
CA LYS A 375 -14.93 -25.99 -23.81
C LYS A 375 -14.80 -26.66 -22.44
N TYR A 376 -15.90 -26.96 -21.78
CA TYR A 376 -15.93 -27.53 -20.44
C TYR A 376 -16.14 -29.07 -20.42
N ALA A 377 -16.07 -29.77 -21.56
CA ALA A 377 -16.38 -31.19 -21.67
C ALA A 377 -15.59 -32.06 -20.67
N GLU A 378 -14.27 -31.81 -20.51
CA GLU A 378 -13.40 -32.58 -19.61
C GLU A 378 -13.73 -32.43 -18.12
N VAL A 379 -14.44 -31.36 -17.73
CA VAL A 379 -14.76 -31.06 -16.33
C VAL A 379 -16.28 -30.94 -16.08
N SER A 380 -17.08 -31.24 -17.08
CA SER A 380 -18.54 -31.11 -17.01
C SER A 380 -19.17 -31.93 -15.87
N GLY A 381 -18.60 -33.10 -15.57
CA GLY A 381 -19.04 -33.93 -14.45
C GLY A 381 -18.77 -33.38 -13.07
N GLN A 382 -17.78 -32.48 -12.93
CA GLN A 382 -17.41 -31.86 -11.65
C GLN A 382 -18.26 -30.63 -11.33
N LEU A 383 -18.76 -29.90 -12.34
CA LEU A 383 -19.49 -28.64 -12.13
C LEU A 383 -20.72 -28.79 -11.21
N PRO A 384 -21.59 -29.81 -11.38
CA PRO A 384 -22.69 -30.03 -10.45
C PRO A 384 -22.25 -30.42 -9.05
N ILE A 385 -21.17 -31.20 -8.93
CA ILE A 385 -20.66 -31.67 -7.64
C ILE A 385 -20.08 -30.48 -6.84
N ILE A 386 -19.30 -29.60 -7.50
CA ILE A 386 -18.72 -28.44 -6.81
C ILE A 386 -19.80 -27.43 -6.42
N LYS A 387 -20.83 -27.26 -7.25
CA LYS A 387 -21.99 -26.41 -6.91
C LYS A 387 -22.70 -26.93 -5.66
N GLU A 388 -22.98 -28.23 -5.60
CA GLU A 388 -23.59 -28.86 -4.43
C GLU A 388 -22.73 -28.71 -3.18
N LEU A 389 -21.42 -28.97 -3.28
CA LEU A 389 -20.48 -28.81 -2.17
C LEU A 389 -20.41 -27.36 -1.72
N ALA A 390 -20.34 -26.40 -2.65
CA ALA A 390 -20.32 -24.97 -2.34
C ALA A 390 -21.61 -24.55 -1.58
N ASP A 391 -22.77 -25.04 -2.00
CA ASP A 391 -24.04 -24.77 -1.32
C ASP A 391 -24.10 -25.38 0.11
N ILE A 392 -23.39 -26.48 0.35
CA ILE A 392 -23.26 -27.07 1.68
C ILE A 392 -22.33 -26.24 2.56
N LEU A 393 -21.18 -25.81 2.02
CA LEU A 393 -20.16 -25.05 2.75
C LEU A 393 -20.60 -23.60 3.04
N TYR A 394 -21.54 -23.06 2.26
CA TYR A 394 -22.06 -21.71 2.46
C TYR A 394 -23.10 -21.60 3.58
N LYS A 395 -23.69 -22.71 4.01
CA LYS A 395 -24.70 -22.78 5.10
C LYS A 395 -24.06 -22.76 6.46
#